data_b4fa16737505869c505c3e277576b32a
#
_entry.id   b4fa16737505869c505c3e277576b32a
#
_cell.length_a   1.000
_cell.length_b   1.000
_cell.length_c   1.000
_cell.angle_alpha   90.00
_cell.angle_beta   90.00
_cell.angle_gamma   90.00
#
_symmetry.space_group_name_H-M   'P 1'
#
loop_
_entity.id
_entity.type
_entity.pdbx_description
1 polymer ?
#
loop_
_entity_poly.entity_id
_entity_poly.type
_entity_poly.pdbx_seq_one_letter_code
_entity_poly.pdbx_strand_id
1 'polypeptide(L)'
;MQRRHFVAGLAAAGTLLATPAFADLPSLRFRDMYSRGKDLSEEAIALQGQRIVMTGYMAPPLKPEINFFVLTKTPMATCPFCDDATDWPNDIVLSYFEGDMKFTRFSNLIRVEGTFDTGIETDGPTGFVSKVRLLDTRYTIL
;
A
#
# COMPACT_ATOMS: atom_id res chain seq x y z
N MET A 1 -38.98 -48.55 41.22
CA MET A 1 -37.62 -48.00 41.20
C MET A 1 -37.36 -47.48 39.80
N GLN A 2 -37.44 -46.17 39.60
CA GLN A 2 -37.23 -45.54 38.30
C GLN A 2 -35.84 -44.96 38.22
N ARG A 3 -35.04 -45.46 37.31
CA ARG A 3 -33.72 -44.90 37.01
C ARG A 3 -33.93 -43.81 35.97
N ARG A 4 -33.76 -42.58 36.39
CA ARG A 4 -33.70 -41.43 35.47
C ARG A 4 -32.30 -41.35 34.85
N HIS A 5 -32.24 -41.59 33.57
CA HIS A 5 -31.04 -41.28 32.79
C HIS A 5 -31.06 -39.80 32.44
N PHE A 6 -30.13 -39.08 33.02
CA PHE A 6 -29.81 -37.73 32.61
C PHE A 6 -28.91 -37.82 31.37
N VAL A 7 -29.41 -37.41 30.23
CA VAL A 7 -28.60 -37.18 29.02
C VAL A 7 -28.10 -35.76 29.08
N ALA A 8 -26.82 -35.62 29.40
CA ALA A 8 -26.14 -34.36 29.29
C ALA A 8 -25.85 -34.07 27.82
N GLY A 9 -26.60 -33.12 27.24
CA GLY A 9 -26.33 -32.63 25.92
C GLY A 9 -25.08 -31.75 25.92
N LEU A 10 -24.01 -32.19 25.29
CA LEU A 10 -22.84 -31.35 25.02
C LEU A 10 -23.21 -30.41 23.90
N ALA A 11 -23.46 -29.15 24.25
CA ALA A 11 -23.52 -28.07 23.29
C ALA A 11 -22.10 -27.76 22.83
N ALA A 12 -21.72 -28.24 21.65
CA ALA A 12 -20.52 -27.82 20.98
C ALA A 12 -20.73 -26.36 20.50
N ALA A 13 -20.18 -25.43 21.26
CA ALA A 13 -20.07 -24.06 20.82
C ALA A 13 -19.01 -24.01 19.69
N GLY A 14 -19.49 -24.10 18.46
CA GLY A 14 -18.67 -23.87 17.29
C GLY A 14 -18.27 -22.41 17.27
N THR A 15 -17.03 -22.12 17.65
CA THR A 15 -16.40 -20.84 17.41
C THR A 15 -16.24 -20.69 15.90
N LEU A 16 -17.16 -19.97 15.29
CA LEU A 16 -17.00 -19.48 13.93
C LEU A 16 -15.81 -18.49 13.97
N LEU A 17 -14.63 -19.00 13.62
CA LEU A 17 -13.51 -18.16 13.25
C LEU A 17 -13.93 -17.47 11.95
N ALA A 18 -14.45 -16.25 12.07
CA ALA A 18 -14.63 -15.39 10.93
C ALA A 18 -13.26 -15.14 10.33
N THR A 19 -12.93 -15.88 9.25
CA THR A 19 -11.85 -15.48 8.38
C THR A 19 -12.16 -14.07 7.91
N PRO A 20 -11.27 -13.08 8.11
CA PRO A 20 -11.49 -11.76 7.57
C PRO A 20 -11.45 -11.90 6.05
N ALA A 21 -12.61 -12.07 5.43
CA ALA A 21 -12.77 -11.95 4.00
C ALA A 21 -12.39 -10.52 3.65
N PHE A 22 -11.23 -10.32 2.96
CA PHE A 22 -10.77 -9.01 2.53
C PHE A 22 -10.87 -8.00 3.67
N ALA A 23 -10.00 -8.16 4.69
CA ALA A 23 -9.88 -7.18 5.75
C ALA A 23 -9.81 -5.80 5.12
N ASP A 24 -10.73 -4.92 5.51
CA ASP A 24 -10.69 -3.54 5.08
C ASP A 24 -9.39 -2.94 5.57
N LEU A 25 -8.38 -2.91 4.68
CA LEU A 25 -7.11 -2.31 4.99
C LEU A 25 -7.29 -0.81 5.21
N PRO A 26 -6.57 -0.23 6.17
CA PRO A 26 -6.62 1.22 6.34
C PRO A 26 -6.20 1.91 5.06
N SER A 27 -6.91 2.97 4.72
CA SER A 27 -6.67 3.77 3.52
C SER A 27 -5.94 5.06 3.90
N LEU A 28 -4.85 5.36 3.21
CA LEU A 28 -4.13 6.62 3.34
C LEU A 28 -4.27 7.41 2.05
N ARG A 29 -4.78 8.63 2.13
CA ARG A 29 -4.88 9.53 0.98
C ARG A 29 -3.64 10.40 0.89
N PHE A 30 -3.25 10.79 -0.31
CA PHE A 30 -2.11 11.70 -0.50
C PHE A 30 -2.23 12.98 0.34
N ARG A 31 -3.41 13.56 0.42
CA ARG A 31 -3.65 14.80 1.21
C ARG A 31 -3.48 14.62 2.71
N ASP A 32 -3.60 13.39 3.21
CA ASP A 32 -3.53 13.06 4.64
C ASP A 32 -2.15 12.53 5.05
N MET A 33 -1.24 12.38 4.08
CA MET A 33 0.10 11.81 4.30
C MET A 33 1.04 12.78 5.01
N TYR A 34 0.90 14.04 4.73
CA TYR A 34 1.74 15.09 5.31
C TYR A 34 0.90 16.05 6.14
N SER A 35 1.51 16.54 7.22
CA SER A 35 1.00 17.66 7.98
C SER A 35 1.37 18.98 7.28
N ARG A 36 1.61 20.02 8.00
CA ARG A 36 2.07 21.28 7.41
C ARG A 36 3.52 21.14 6.91
N GLY A 37 3.73 21.37 5.62
CA GLY A 37 5.06 21.31 4.99
C GLY A 37 5.47 19.90 4.57
N LYS A 38 6.69 19.49 4.91
CA LYS A 38 7.30 18.22 4.48
C LYS A 38 7.27 17.12 5.54
N ASP A 39 6.67 17.38 6.69
CA ASP A 39 6.61 16.41 7.78
C ASP A 39 5.43 15.45 7.60
N LEU A 40 5.65 14.18 7.89
CA LEU A 40 4.60 13.18 7.88
C LEU A 40 3.53 13.51 8.94
N SER A 41 2.27 13.29 8.57
CA SER A 41 1.17 13.44 9.50
C SER A 41 1.20 12.36 10.59
N GLU A 42 0.54 12.60 11.71
CA GLU A 42 0.38 11.59 12.77
C GLU A 42 -0.31 10.33 12.25
N GLU A 43 -1.29 10.49 11.36
CA GLU A 43 -1.97 9.38 10.69
C GLU A 43 -0.99 8.53 9.87
N ALA A 44 -0.14 9.16 9.06
CA ALA A 44 0.86 8.46 8.28
C ALA A 44 1.90 7.74 9.17
N ILE A 45 2.37 8.39 10.22
CA ILE A 45 3.31 7.79 11.17
C ILE A 45 2.70 6.56 11.85
N ALA A 46 1.43 6.61 12.24
CA ALA A 46 0.73 5.50 12.86
C ALA A 46 0.57 4.30 11.91
N LEU A 47 0.56 4.51 10.61
CA LEU A 47 0.42 3.46 9.60
C LEU A 47 1.75 2.85 9.16
N GLN A 48 2.88 3.38 9.60
CA GLN A 48 4.19 2.84 9.25
C GLN A 48 4.33 1.37 9.64
N GLY A 49 4.78 0.54 8.69
CA GLY A 49 4.91 -0.91 8.88
C GLY A 49 3.60 -1.68 8.72
N GLN A 50 2.47 -1.01 8.51
CA GLN A 50 1.18 -1.65 8.29
C GLN A 50 0.88 -1.78 6.80
N ARG A 51 0.10 -2.80 6.47
CA ARG A 51 -0.42 -2.94 5.13
C ARG A 51 -1.60 -1.97 4.94
N ILE A 52 -1.50 -1.14 3.92
CA ILE A 52 -2.49 -0.08 3.64
C ILE A 52 -2.91 -0.09 2.18
N VAL A 53 -3.91 0.72 1.88
CA VAL A 53 -4.40 0.98 0.54
C VAL A 53 -4.21 2.46 0.21
N MET A 54 -3.72 2.72 -0.99
CA MET A 54 -3.69 4.05 -1.58
C MET A 54 -4.31 4.02 -2.98
N THR A 55 -4.93 5.12 -3.37
CA THR A 55 -5.51 5.29 -4.69
C THR A 55 -4.79 6.40 -5.44
N GLY A 56 -4.48 6.17 -6.69
CA GLY A 56 -3.78 7.12 -7.53
C GLY A 56 -3.54 6.60 -8.94
N TYR A 57 -2.50 7.09 -9.55
CA TYR A 57 -2.14 6.75 -10.94
C TYR A 57 -0.71 6.23 -10.99
N MET A 58 -0.46 5.34 -11.94
CA MET A 58 0.87 4.78 -12.17
C MET A 58 1.63 5.64 -13.18
N ALA A 59 2.69 6.31 -12.76
CA ALA A 59 3.56 7.00 -13.70
C ALA A 59 4.27 5.96 -14.62
N PRO A 60 4.52 6.29 -15.89
CA PRO A 60 5.23 5.39 -16.80
C PRO A 60 6.60 5.01 -16.23
N PRO A 61 7.02 3.74 -16.38
CA PRO A 61 8.31 3.30 -15.89
C PRO A 61 9.45 3.96 -16.65
N LEU A 62 10.53 4.29 -15.95
CA LEU A 62 11.74 4.88 -16.52
C LEU A 62 12.55 3.91 -17.35
N LYS A 63 12.54 2.64 -16.95
CA LYS A 63 13.28 1.54 -17.56
C LYS A 63 12.42 0.28 -17.53
N PRO A 64 12.53 -0.61 -18.54
CA PRO A 64 11.72 -1.82 -18.59
C PRO A 64 12.03 -2.85 -17.50
N GLU A 65 13.19 -2.78 -16.86
CA GLU A 65 13.65 -3.78 -15.86
C GLU A 65 13.71 -3.19 -14.45
N ILE A 66 12.63 -2.55 -14.01
CA ILE A 66 12.52 -2.05 -12.64
C ILE A 66 11.50 -2.87 -11.84
N ASN A 67 11.68 -2.91 -10.54
CA ASN A 67 10.80 -3.61 -9.60
C ASN A 67 9.92 -2.65 -8.79
N PHE A 68 9.72 -1.45 -9.28
CA PHE A 68 8.86 -0.45 -8.67
C PHE A 68 8.16 0.41 -9.72
N PHE A 69 7.10 1.06 -9.31
CA PHE A 69 6.49 2.16 -10.04
C PHE A 69 6.26 3.35 -9.11
N VAL A 70 6.10 4.52 -9.67
CA VAL A 70 5.75 5.72 -8.90
C VAL A 70 4.23 5.88 -8.93
N LEU A 71 3.61 5.79 -7.76
CA LEU A 71 2.20 6.10 -7.59
C LEU A 71 2.05 7.62 -7.43
N THR A 72 1.20 8.23 -8.24
CA THR A 72 1.00 9.67 -8.27
C THR A 72 -0.43 10.05 -7.90
N LYS A 73 -0.60 11.23 -7.31
CA LYS A 73 -1.91 11.78 -6.98
C LYS A 73 -2.70 12.17 -8.24
N THR A 74 -2.00 12.66 -9.24
CA THR A 74 -2.56 13.11 -10.53
C THR A 74 -1.92 12.37 -11.68
N PRO A 75 -2.63 12.17 -12.81
CA PRO A 75 -2.05 11.50 -13.97
C PRO A 75 -0.82 12.25 -14.48
N MET A 76 0.28 11.52 -14.71
CA MET A 76 1.52 12.07 -15.24
C MET A 76 2.04 11.19 -16.36
N ALA A 77 2.23 11.77 -17.56
CA ALA A 77 2.74 11.08 -18.72
C ALA A 77 4.26 10.81 -18.67
N THR A 78 4.96 11.50 -17.79
CA THR A 78 6.41 11.35 -17.57
C THR A 78 6.67 11.35 -16.07
N CYS A 79 7.82 10.80 -15.66
CA CYS A 79 8.25 10.87 -14.25
C CYS A 79 9.12 12.13 -14.06
N PRO A 80 8.56 13.25 -13.54
CA PRO A 80 9.30 14.49 -13.43
C PRO A 80 10.32 14.53 -12.27
N PHE A 81 10.32 13.52 -11.38
CA PHE A 81 11.03 13.55 -10.10
C PHE A 81 12.13 12.49 -9.99
N CYS A 82 12.64 12.03 -11.13
CA CYS A 82 13.58 10.91 -11.15
C CYS A 82 15.02 11.29 -10.85
N ASP A 83 15.31 12.55 -10.62
CA ASP A 83 16.68 13.04 -10.56
C ASP A 83 17.20 13.39 -9.16
N ASP A 84 16.35 13.74 -8.18
CA ASP A 84 16.84 14.08 -6.84
C ASP A 84 15.78 13.96 -5.73
N ALA A 85 16.18 13.38 -4.60
CA ALA A 85 15.31 13.20 -3.44
C ALA A 85 15.20 14.45 -2.54
N THR A 86 16.05 15.43 -2.71
CA THR A 86 15.99 16.65 -1.91
C THR A 86 14.68 17.40 -2.08
N ASP A 87 14.03 17.22 -3.21
CA ASP A 87 12.76 17.82 -3.55
C ASP A 87 11.62 16.81 -3.66
N TRP A 88 11.58 15.79 -2.78
CA TRP A 88 10.51 14.79 -2.78
C TRP A 88 9.14 15.46 -2.69
N PRO A 89 8.28 15.34 -3.73
CA PRO A 89 6.97 15.97 -3.72
C PRO A 89 5.98 15.23 -2.82
N ASN A 90 4.99 15.97 -2.33
CA ASN A 90 3.96 15.42 -1.44
C ASN A 90 2.91 14.55 -2.15
N ASP A 91 3.01 14.39 -3.44
CA ASP A 91 2.02 13.76 -4.30
C ASP A 91 2.51 12.51 -5.01
N ILE A 92 3.60 11.91 -4.56
CA ILE A 92 4.13 10.64 -5.07
C ILE A 92 4.47 9.65 -3.95
N VAL A 93 4.36 8.36 -4.27
CA VAL A 93 4.80 7.25 -3.43
C VAL A 93 5.49 6.22 -4.30
N LEU A 94 6.67 5.78 -3.90
CA LEU A 94 7.37 4.70 -4.58
C LEU A 94 6.76 3.36 -4.19
N SER A 95 6.39 2.55 -5.17
CA SER A 95 5.68 1.28 -4.94
C SER A 95 6.47 0.11 -5.50
N TYR A 96 7.09 -0.67 -4.60
CA TYR A 96 7.84 -1.87 -4.94
C TYR A 96 6.93 -3.07 -5.12
N PHE A 97 7.18 -3.87 -6.15
CA PHE A 97 6.50 -5.13 -6.39
C PHE A 97 7.50 -6.28 -6.56
N GLU A 98 7.04 -7.49 -6.33
CA GLU A 98 7.80 -8.71 -6.59
C GLU A 98 7.28 -9.42 -7.83
N GLY A 99 8.20 -10.00 -8.61
CA GLY A 99 7.86 -10.71 -9.84
C GLY A 99 7.49 -9.79 -11.00
N ASP A 100 6.73 -10.34 -11.94
CA ASP A 100 6.30 -9.61 -13.13
C ASP A 100 5.01 -8.85 -12.84
N MET A 101 5.08 -7.52 -12.93
CA MET A 101 3.90 -6.67 -12.83
C MET A 101 3.59 -6.07 -14.21
N LYS A 102 2.32 -6.11 -14.58
CA LYS A 102 1.86 -5.40 -15.78
C LYS A 102 1.70 -3.91 -15.45
N PHE A 103 2.31 -3.07 -16.26
CA PHE A 103 2.09 -1.63 -16.18
C PHE A 103 0.77 -1.28 -16.84
N THR A 104 0.04 -0.36 -16.22
CA THR A 104 -1.19 0.20 -16.79
C THR A 104 -0.97 1.60 -17.31
N ARG A 105 -1.93 2.12 -18.05
CA ARG A 105 -1.87 3.50 -18.56
C ARG A 105 -1.83 4.49 -17.39
N PHE A 106 -1.04 5.53 -17.54
CA PHE A 106 -0.91 6.61 -16.55
C PHE A 106 -2.24 7.33 -16.24
N SER A 107 -3.21 7.23 -17.13
CA SER A 107 -4.54 7.82 -16.98
C SER A 107 -5.55 6.93 -16.24
N ASN A 108 -5.20 5.67 -15.97
CA ASN A 108 -6.07 4.76 -15.23
C ASN A 108 -5.95 4.98 -13.73
N LEU A 109 -7.07 5.21 -13.09
CA LEU A 109 -7.12 5.25 -11.62
C LEU A 109 -6.94 3.83 -11.08
N ILE A 110 -6.03 3.65 -10.16
CA ILE A 110 -5.71 2.36 -9.56
C ILE A 110 -5.79 2.42 -8.04
N ARG A 111 -6.11 1.28 -7.46
CA ARG A 111 -6.01 1.02 -6.02
C ARG A 111 -4.80 0.14 -5.78
N VAL A 112 -3.89 0.60 -4.94
CA VAL A 112 -2.65 -0.09 -4.61
C VAL A 112 -2.67 -0.52 -3.15
N GLU A 113 -2.37 -1.78 -2.90
CA GLU A 113 -2.13 -2.33 -1.57
C GLU A 113 -0.64 -2.54 -1.37
N GLY A 114 -0.14 -2.23 -0.18
CA GLY A 114 1.25 -2.47 0.18
C GLY A 114 1.54 -2.13 1.62
N THR A 115 2.72 -2.53 2.09
CA THR A 115 3.21 -2.17 3.41
C THR A 115 3.81 -0.78 3.37
N PHE A 116 3.28 0.12 4.20
CA PHE A 116 3.71 1.52 4.24
C PHE A 116 5.06 1.64 4.93
N ASP A 117 6.01 2.25 4.26
CA ASP A 117 7.37 2.44 4.73
C ASP A 117 7.85 3.87 4.50
N THR A 118 8.59 4.43 5.43
CA THR A 118 9.05 5.81 5.41
C THR A 118 10.54 5.90 5.73
N GLY A 119 11.12 7.02 5.41
CA GLY A 119 12.55 7.29 5.56
C GLY A 119 13.25 7.38 4.21
N ILE A 120 14.38 8.07 4.18
CA ILE A 120 15.15 8.24 2.94
C ILE A 120 15.90 6.96 2.63
N GLU A 121 15.65 6.38 1.47
CA GLU A 121 16.35 5.20 0.95
C GLU A 121 16.69 5.37 -0.51
N THR A 122 17.81 4.78 -0.90
CA THR A 122 18.28 4.76 -2.28
C THR A 122 18.13 3.35 -2.85
N ASP A 123 17.44 3.23 -3.98
CA ASP A 123 17.33 1.98 -4.73
C ASP A 123 18.71 1.65 -5.34
N GLY A 124 19.27 0.50 -4.98
CA GLY A 124 20.62 0.11 -5.41
C GLY A 124 20.78 0.06 -6.93
N PRO A 125 19.93 -0.69 -7.66
CA PRO A 125 20.05 -0.84 -9.11
C PRO A 125 19.84 0.44 -9.91
N THR A 126 18.95 1.33 -9.49
CA THR A 126 18.57 2.53 -10.25
C THR A 126 19.15 3.82 -9.70
N GLY A 127 19.58 3.83 -8.42
CA GLY A 127 19.98 5.05 -7.72
C GLY A 127 18.80 5.97 -7.36
N PHE A 128 17.56 5.52 -7.56
CA PHE A 128 16.38 6.30 -7.23
C PHE A 128 16.27 6.48 -5.70
N VAL A 129 16.12 7.71 -5.26
CA VAL A 129 16.00 8.04 -3.84
C VAL A 129 14.54 8.31 -3.51
N SER A 130 14.02 7.67 -2.46
CA SER A 130 12.64 7.81 -2.04
C SER A 130 12.53 8.14 -0.55
N LYS A 131 11.47 8.86 -0.19
CA LYS A 131 11.13 9.21 1.20
C LYS A 131 9.98 8.38 1.73
N VAL A 132 9.04 8.02 0.88
CA VAL A 132 7.82 7.27 1.23
C VAL A 132 7.64 6.14 0.23
N ARG A 133 7.36 4.93 0.72
CA ARG A 133 7.22 3.73 -0.10
C ARG A 133 6.05 2.87 0.32
N LEU A 134 5.57 2.10 -0.65
CA LEU A 134 4.78 0.89 -0.41
C LEU A 134 5.62 -0.33 -0.81
N LEU A 135 5.69 -1.32 0.05
CA LEU A 135 6.43 -2.56 -0.17
C LEU A 135 5.47 -3.70 -0.46
N ASP A 136 5.91 -4.67 -1.26
CA ASP A 136 5.11 -5.84 -1.64
C ASP A 136 3.72 -5.46 -2.15
N THR A 137 3.71 -4.65 -3.19
CA THR A 137 2.47 -4.04 -3.70
C THR A 137 1.73 -4.93 -4.68
N ARG A 138 0.41 -4.76 -4.69
CA ARG A 138 -0.53 -5.23 -5.70
C ARG A 138 -1.47 -4.09 -6.06
N TYR A 139 -1.94 -4.07 -7.30
CA TYR A 139 -2.89 -3.05 -7.70
C TYR A 139 -4.09 -3.63 -8.45
N THR A 140 -5.17 -2.89 -8.43
CA THR A 140 -6.40 -3.14 -9.19
C THR A 140 -6.82 -1.86 -9.90
N ILE A 141 -7.24 -1.95 -11.15
CA ILE A 141 -7.79 -0.83 -11.91
C ILE A 141 -9.22 -0.58 -11.41
N LEU A 142 -9.52 0.66 -11.10
CA LEU A 142 -10.86 1.08 -10.64
C LEU A 142 -11.78 1.44 -11.80
#